data_c56df4b7533e251d531972d49d8db6d6
#
_entry.id   c56df4b7533e251d531972d49d8db6d6
#
_cell.length_a   1.000
_cell.length_b   1.000
_cell.length_c   1.000
_cell.angle_alpha   90.00
_cell.angle_beta   90.00
_cell.angle_gamma   90.00
#
_symmetry.space_group_name_H-M   'P 1'
#
loop_
_entity.id
_entity.type
_entity.pdbx_description
1 polymer ?
#
loop_
_entity_poly.entity_id
_entity_poly.type
_entity_poly.pdbx_seq_one_letter_code
_entity_poly.pdbx_strand_id
1 'polypeptide(L)'
;MDAGLNMADRTPPARPRPVEIAAPDTLLLVFSQAPDEDCARRIADALVAERLAACVNITPGMQSVYRWQGEVRRDTEVGLVIKTSASRFAELAGRLKALHPYEVPEIVAVRPDAALPAYVSWAVAQVRKPLV
;
A
#
# COMPACT_ATOMS: atom_id res chain seq x y z
N MET A 1 -17.97 22.37 -15.05
CA MET A 1 -18.74 22.36 -15.23
C MET A 1 -19.25 22.47 -15.24
N ASP A 2 -19.63 22.78 -15.13
CA ASP A 2 -20.48 22.82 -15.25
C ASP A 2 -20.80 23.27 -15.34
N ALA A 3 -20.93 23.75 -15.50
CA ALA A 3 -21.70 24.12 -15.67
C ALA A 3 -22.27 24.23 -15.74
N GLY A 4 -22.57 24.56 -15.67
CA GLY A 4 -23.42 24.85 -15.78
C GLY A 4 -24.19 24.43 -15.54
N LEU A 5 -24.49 24.30 -15.17
CA LEU A 5 -25.36 24.06 -15.00
C LEU A 5 -26.00 24.59 -14.48
N ASN A 6 -26.44 25.24 -14.40
CA ASN A 6 -27.45 25.30 -14.22
C ASN A 6 -28.02 25.41 -14.70
N MET A 7 -27.80 25.81 -15.02
CA MET A 7 -28.73 25.72 -15.59
C MET A 7 -29.84 25.48 -15.04
N ALA A 8 -30.59 26.50 -14.96
CA ALA A 8 -31.74 25.90 -14.48
C ALA A 8 -31.33 24.64 -13.82
N ASP A 9 -31.77 24.38 -12.71
CA ASP A 9 -31.36 23.14 -12.10
C ASP A 9 -31.67 22.00 -13.03
N ARG A 10 -30.65 21.51 -13.60
CA ARG A 10 -30.75 20.40 -14.48
C ARG A 10 -30.55 19.10 -13.82
N THR A 11 -30.66 19.09 -12.52
CA THR A 11 -30.52 17.82 -11.80
C THR A 11 -31.53 16.83 -12.37
N PRO A 12 -31.11 15.75 -12.99
CA PRO A 12 -32.04 14.76 -13.46
C PRO A 12 -32.78 14.12 -12.31
N PRO A 13 -34.00 13.65 -12.51
CA PRO A 13 -34.67 12.90 -11.46
C PRO A 13 -33.77 11.77 -11.00
N ALA A 14 -33.83 11.52 -9.70
CA ALA A 14 -33.06 10.43 -9.13
C ALA A 14 -33.41 9.14 -9.86
N ARG A 15 -32.44 8.55 -10.49
CA ARG A 15 -32.61 7.23 -11.02
C ARG A 15 -32.20 6.22 -9.99
N PRO A 16 -32.81 5.04 -10.02
CA PRO A 16 -32.27 3.96 -9.23
C PRO A 16 -30.81 3.81 -9.61
N ARG A 17 -29.94 3.84 -8.62
CA ARG A 17 -28.55 3.60 -8.88
C ARG A 17 -28.39 2.19 -9.39
N PRO A 18 -27.69 1.99 -10.50
CA PRO A 18 -27.35 0.63 -10.88
C PRO A 18 -26.57 0.01 -9.74
N VAL A 19 -26.68 -1.30 -9.62
CA VAL A 19 -25.83 -2.03 -8.69
C VAL A 19 -24.39 -1.64 -9.01
N GLU A 20 -23.77 -0.96 -8.08
CA GLU A 20 -22.42 -0.50 -8.30
C GLU A 20 -21.50 -1.69 -8.28
N ILE A 21 -20.91 -1.98 -9.42
CA ILE A 21 -19.78 -2.89 -9.44
C ILE A 21 -18.61 -2.03 -8.96
N ALA A 22 -18.08 -2.37 -7.82
CA ALA A 22 -16.93 -1.66 -7.30
C ALA A 22 -15.85 -1.63 -8.37
N ALA A 23 -15.21 -0.48 -8.54
CA ALA A 23 -14.08 -0.37 -9.45
C ALA A 23 -13.06 -1.45 -9.09
N PRO A 24 -12.43 -2.08 -10.09
CA PRO A 24 -11.39 -3.06 -9.80
C PRO A 24 -10.34 -2.45 -8.88
N ASP A 25 -9.94 -3.21 -7.90
CA ASP A 25 -8.87 -2.81 -7.00
C ASP A 25 -7.56 -2.70 -7.77
N THR A 26 -6.66 -1.85 -7.31
CA THR A 26 -5.41 -1.60 -8.02
C THR A 26 -4.23 -2.04 -7.18
N LEU A 27 -3.18 -2.46 -7.88
CA LEU A 27 -1.93 -2.86 -7.24
C LEU A 27 -1.19 -1.63 -6.73
N LEU A 28 -0.65 -1.74 -5.52
CA LEU A 28 0.27 -0.76 -4.96
C LEU A 28 1.58 -1.42 -4.59
N LEU A 29 2.67 -0.70 -4.78
CA LEU A 29 3.98 -1.08 -4.25
C LEU A 29 4.25 -0.16 -3.07
N VAL A 30 4.52 -0.76 -1.92
CA VAL A 30 4.77 0.01 -0.69
C VAL A 30 6.23 -0.19 -0.31
N PHE A 31 6.92 0.93 -0.10
CA PHE A 31 8.33 0.91 0.27
C PHE A 31 8.48 1.17 1.76
N SER A 32 9.34 0.39 2.38
CA SER A 32 9.73 0.57 3.78
C SER A 32 11.13 0.00 3.97
N GLN A 33 11.68 0.17 5.14
CA GLN A 33 12.96 -0.43 5.53
C GLN A 33 12.85 -0.94 6.96
N ALA A 34 13.69 -1.90 7.29
CA ALA A 34 13.80 -2.43 8.63
C ALA A 34 15.26 -2.33 9.07
N PRO A 35 15.52 -2.27 10.39
CA PRO A 35 16.91 -2.15 10.86
C PRO A 35 17.76 -3.39 10.64
N ASP A 36 17.14 -4.55 10.55
CA ASP A 36 17.87 -5.81 10.36
C ASP A 36 16.97 -6.85 9.69
N GLU A 37 17.59 -7.99 9.34
CA GLU A 37 16.87 -9.03 8.60
C GLU A 37 15.82 -9.73 9.45
N ASP A 38 16.07 -9.93 10.74
CA ASP A 38 15.07 -10.56 11.59
C ASP A 38 13.81 -9.73 11.69
N CYS A 39 13.96 -8.43 11.87
CA CYS A 39 12.82 -7.50 11.89
C CYS A 39 12.07 -7.52 10.55
N ALA A 40 12.83 -7.47 9.45
CA ALA A 40 12.24 -7.50 8.11
C ALA A 40 11.42 -8.77 7.90
N ARG A 41 11.96 -9.92 8.30
CA ARG A 41 11.25 -11.19 8.16
C ARG A 41 10.00 -11.25 9.01
N ARG A 42 10.07 -10.77 10.26
CA ARG A 42 8.88 -10.74 11.12
C ARG A 42 7.77 -9.88 10.53
N ILE A 43 8.15 -8.72 10.01
CA ILE A 43 7.18 -7.83 9.36
C ILE A 43 6.58 -8.52 8.14
N ALA A 44 7.43 -9.06 7.28
CA ALA A 44 6.98 -9.71 6.05
C ALA A 44 6.04 -10.88 6.34
N ASP A 45 6.42 -11.73 7.29
CA ASP A 45 5.61 -12.89 7.64
C ASP A 45 4.25 -12.47 8.17
N ALA A 46 4.21 -11.46 9.04
CA ALA A 46 2.95 -10.99 9.61
C ALA A 46 2.03 -10.41 8.52
N LEU A 47 2.58 -9.56 7.66
CA LEU A 47 1.76 -8.91 6.63
C LEU A 47 1.18 -9.91 5.64
N VAL A 48 1.97 -10.91 5.26
CA VAL A 48 1.48 -11.94 4.32
C VAL A 48 0.47 -12.86 5.01
N ALA A 49 0.77 -13.29 6.23
CA ALA A 49 -0.13 -14.17 6.97
C ALA A 49 -1.48 -13.51 7.22
N GLU A 50 -1.49 -12.21 7.47
CA GLU A 50 -2.72 -11.45 7.75
C GLU A 50 -3.42 -10.96 6.48
N ARG A 51 -2.94 -11.37 5.32
CA ARG A 51 -3.50 -10.99 4.01
C ARG A 51 -3.49 -9.48 3.77
N LEU A 52 -2.52 -8.79 4.34
CA LEU A 52 -2.32 -7.37 4.08
C LEU A 52 -1.31 -7.16 2.96
N ALA A 53 -0.48 -8.14 2.69
CA ALA A 53 0.46 -8.12 1.59
C ALA A 53 0.34 -9.41 0.80
N ALA A 54 0.41 -9.29 -0.53
CA ALA A 54 0.48 -10.45 -1.39
C ALA A 54 1.89 -11.04 -1.41
N CYS A 55 2.87 -10.15 -1.26
CA CYS A 55 4.28 -10.51 -1.38
C CYS A 55 5.09 -9.41 -0.72
N VAL A 56 6.18 -9.78 -0.07
CA VAL A 56 7.14 -8.82 0.45
C VAL A 56 8.52 -9.26 -0.01
N ASN A 57 9.20 -8.40 -0.76
CA ASN A 57 10.58 -8.63 -1.13
C ASN A 57 11.48 -7.99 -0.09
N ILE A 58 12.48 -8.72 0.35
CA ILE A 58 13.42 -8.29 1.39
C ILE A 58 14.78 -8.15 0.73
N THR A 59 15.38 -6.97 0.81
CA THR A 59 16.69 -6.70 0.20
C THR A 59 17.65 -6.27 1.29
N PRO A 60 18.56 -7.15 1.72
CA PRO A 60 19.55 -6.77 2.73
C PRO A 60 20.63 -5.86 2.15
N GLY A 61 21.37 -5.19 3.04
CA GLY A 61 22.53 -4.40 2.65
C GLY A 61 22.22 -3.06 2.01
N MET A 62 21.03 -2.52 2.27
CA MET A 62 20.68 -1.18 1.77
C MET A 62 21.43 -0.14 2.58
N GLN A 63 22.14 0.77 1.88
CA GLN A 63 22.84 1.86 2.54
C GLN A 63 21.94 3.08 2.52
N SER A 64 21.61 3.62 3.70
CA SER A 64 20.73 4.78 3.82
C SER A 64 21.51 5.95 4.37
N VAL A 65 21.41 7.11 3.71
CA VAL A 65 22.00 8.35 4.16
C VAL A 65 20.86 9.35 4.26
N TYR A 66 20.65 9.92 5.43
CA TYR A 66 19.48 10.76 5.65
C TYR A 66 19.76 11.79 6.75
N ARG A 67 18.89 12.78 6.82
CA ARG A 67 18.97 13.80 7.87
C ARG A 67 17.89 13.51 8.91
N TRP A 68 18.33 13.45 10.15
CA TRP A 68 17.41 13.22 11.27
C TRP A 68 17.85 14.12 12.44
N GLN A 69 16.92 14.93 12.94
CA GLN A 69 17.15 15.83 14.05
C GLN A 69 18.41 16.70 13.85
N GLY A 70 18.55 17.24 12.65
CA GLY A 70 19.63 18.17 12.31
C GLY A 70 20.96 17.52 11.96
N GLU A 71 21.05 16.19 12.00
CA GLU A 71 22.30 15.48 11.75
C GLU A 71 22.17 14.58 10.53
N VAL A 72 23.27 14.41 9.81
CA VAL A 72 23.35 13.45 8.72
C VAL A 72 23.75 12.12 9.31
N ARG A 73 22.94 11.11 9.01
CA ARG A 73 23.15 9.75 9.51
C ARG A 73 23.37 8.80 8.36
N ARG A 74 24.09 7.73 8.66
CA ARG A 74 24.37 6.66 7.70
C ARG A 74 24.09 5.33 8.37
N ASP A 75 23.20 4.56 7.81
CA ASP A 75 22.82 3.27 8.39
C ASP A 75 22.76 2.22 7.31
N THR A 76 23.06 0.99 7.69
CA THR A 76 22.75 -0.16 6.85
C THR A 76 21.39 -0.66 7.27
N GLU A 77 20.50 -0.77 6.30
CA GLU A 77 19.14 -1.19 6.54
C GLU A 77 18.77 -2.32 5.60
N VAL A 78 17.58 -2.88 5.82
CA VAL A 78 17.03 -3.93 4.97
C VAL A 78 15.81 -3.35 4.28
N GLY A 79 15.83 -3.34 2.95
CA GLY A 79 14.75 -2.79 2.17
C GLY A 79 13.56 -3.73 2.09
N LEU A 80 12.37 -3.15 2.08
CA LEU A 80 11.12 -3.89 1.92
C LEU A 80 10.36 -3.30 0.75
N VAL A 81 9.96 -4.17 -0.18
CA VAL A 81 9.01 -3.80 -1.23
C VAL A 81 7.78 -4.68 -1.04
N ILE A 82 6.68 -4.08 -0.66
CA ILE A 82 5.47 -4.77 -0.25
C ILE A 82 4.43 -4.60 -1.34
N LYS A 83 3.87 -5.70 -1.84
CA LYS A 83 2.83 -5.64 -2.85
C LYS A 83 1.48 -5.83 -2.19
N THR A 84 0.58 -4.88 -2.41
CA THR A 84 -0.75 -4.89 -1.83
C THR A 84 -1.74 -4.25 -2.79
N SER A 85 -2.94 -3.99 -2.34
CA SER A 85 -3.93 -3.29 -3.14
C SER A 85 -4.30 -1.96 -2.51
N ALA A 86 -4.87 -1.07 -3.33
CA ALA A 86 -5.28 0.24 -2.84
C ALA A 86 -6.29 0.12 -1.70
N SER A 87 -7.20 -0.84 -1.78
CA SER A 87 -8.23 -1.00 -0.73
C SER A 87 -7.67 -1.51 0.59
N ARG A 88 -6.48 -2.11 0.57
CA ARG A 88 -5.88 -2.66 1.79
C ARG A 88 -4.79 -1.77 2.38
N PHE A 89 -4.43 -0.68 1.68
CA PHE A 89 -3.28 0.11 2.09
C PHE A 89 -3.42 0.69 3.49
N ALA A 90 -4.57 1.26 3.82
CA ALA A 90 -4.73 1.92 5.13
C ALA A 90 -4.53 0.92 6.27
N GLU A 91 -5.08 -0.26 6.14
CA GLU A 91 -4.94 -1.30 7.15
C GLU A 91 -3.51 -1.82 7.21
N LEU A 92 -2.89 -1.99 6.04
CA LEU A 92 -1.48 -2.39 5.97
C LEU A 92 -0.59 -1.37 6.65
N ALA A 93 -0.80 -0.09 6.35
CA ALA A 93 0.04 0.97 6.91
C ALA A 93 -0.07 1.01 8.44
N GLY A 94 -1.27 0.87 8.97
CA GLY A 94 -1.47 0.82 10.43
C GLY A 94 -0.77 -0.38 11.06
N ARG A 95 -0.87 -1.54 10.42
CA ARG A 95 -0.24 -2.75 10.96
C ARG A 95 1.29 -2.67 10.85
N LEU A 96 1.79 -2.19 9.72
CA LEU A 96 3.22 -2.03 9.52
C LEU A 96 3.79 -1.07 10.56
N LYS A 97 3.12 0.05 10.79
CA LYS A 97 3.56 1.00 11.80
C LYS A 97 3.60 0.35 13.19
N ALA A 98 2.61 -0.46 13.52
CA ALA A 98 2.55 -1.12 14.82
C ALA A 98 3.66 -2.15 15.00
N LEU A 99 4.06 -2.81 13.93
CA LEU A 99 5.12 -3.82 13.97
C LEU A 99 6.52 -3.20 13.92
N HIS A 100 6.63 -1.97 13.47
CA HIS A 100 7.91 -1.36 13.17
C HIS A 100 8.56 -0.78 14.42
N PRO A 101 9.87 -0.97 14.61
CA PRO A 101 10.56 -0.43 15.79
C PRO A 101 10.83 1.07 15.70
N TYR A 102 10.76 1.68 14.50
CA TYR A 102 10.99 3.11 14.37
C TYR A 102 9.76 3.89 14.78
N GLU A 103 9.98 5.06 15.36
CA GLU A 103 8.89 5.97 15.69
C GLU A 103 8.21 6.48 14.42
N VAL A 104 9.01 6.80 13.39
CA VAL A 104 8.50 7.30 12.11
C VAL A 104 9.09 6.45 10.99
N PRO A 105 8.51 5.30 10.69
CA PRO A 105 9.00 4.46 9.60
C PRO A 105 8.60 5.04 8.25
N GLU A 106 9.39 4.73 7.23
CA GLU A 106 8.96 5.03 5.86
C GLU A 106 7.84 4.08 5.47
N ILE A 107 6.71 4.62 5.05
CA ILE A 107 5.60 3.84 4.49
C ILE A 107 5.10 4.66 3.31
N VAL A 108 5.59 4.35 2.12
CA VAL A 108 5.28 5.13 0.92
C VAL A 108 4.76 4.18 -0.13
N ALA A 109 3.56 4.46 -0.62
CA ALA A 109 2.95 3.66 -1.66
C ALA A 109 3.06 4.36 -3.00
N VAL A 110 3.38 3.59 -4.04
CA VAL A 110 3.33 4.09 -5.40
C VAL A 110 2.40 3.20 -6.21
N ARG A 111 1.75 3.81 -7.18
CA ARG A 111 0.86 3.12 -8.10
C ARG A 111 1.64 2.87 -9.38
N PRO A 112 1.81 1.61 -9.81
CA PRO A 112 2.53 1.37 -11.06
C PRO A 112 1.69 1.85 -12.25
N ASP A 113 2.36 2.43 -13.23
CA ASP A 113 1.72 2.85 -14.47
C ASP A 113 1.26 1.67 -15.29
N ALA A 114 2.01 0.59 -15.26
CA ALA A 114 1.74 -0.60 -16.04
C ALA A 114 2.19 -1.83 -15.27
N ALA A 115 1.49 -2.92 -15.48
CA ALA A 115 1.85 -4.20 -14.87
C ALA A 115 1.20 -5.31 -15.68
N LEU A 116 1.76 -6.49 -15.60
CA LEU A 116 1.16 -7.65 -16.25
C LEU A 116 -0.20 -7.93 -15.60
N PRO A 117 -1.30 -7.95 -16.37
CA PRO A 117 -2.62 -8.13 -15.78
C PRO A 117 -2.77 -9.38 -14.92
N ALA A 118 -2.15 -10.48 -15.32
CA ALA A 118 -2.24 -11.71 -14.53
C ALA A 118 -1.58 -11.56 -13.16
N TYR A 119 -0.49 -10.79 -13.09
CA TYR A 119 0.17 -10.53 -11.82
C TYR A 119 -0.69 -9.66 -10.91
N VAL A 120 -1.30 -8.62 -11.47
CA VAL A 120 -2.20 -7.75 -10.70
C VAL A 120 -3.35 -8.55 -10.13
N SER A 121 -3.99 -9.39 -10.96
CA SER A 121 -5.10 -10.21 -10.51
C SER A 121 -4.68 -11.13 -9.38
N TRP A 122 -3.52 -11.75 -9.52
CA TRP A 122 -3.02 -12.64 -8.47
C TRP A 122 -2.79 -11.87 -7.16
N ALA A 123 -2.09 -10.74 -7.23
CA ALA A 123 -1.73 -9.98 -6.04
C ALA A 123 -2.97 -9.46 -5.32
N VAL A 124 -3.91 -8.88 -6.06
CA VAL A 124 -5.13 -8.35 -5.48
C VAL A 124 -5.95 -9.45 -4.82
N ALA A 125 -5.99 -10.63 -5.44
CA ALA A 125 -6.73 -11.76 -4.87
C ALA A 125 -6.16 -12.21 -3.53
N GLN A 126 -4.82 -12.13 -3.36
CA GLN A 126 -4.19 -12.58 -2.13
C GLN A 126 -4.54 -11.72 -0.93
N VAL A 127 -4.83 -10.44 -1.16
CA VAL A 127 -5.13 -9.50 -0.08
C VAL A 127 -6.61 -9.18 0.04
N ARG A 128 -7.43 -9.86 -0.75
CA ARG A 128 -8.88 -9.62 -0.70
C ARG A 128 -9.40 -9.97 0.68
N LYS A 129 -10.18 -9.04 1.23
CA LYS A 129 -10.74 -9.23 2.55
C LYS A 129 -11.73 -10.38 2.52
N PRO A 130 -11.71 -11.29 3.50
CA PRO A 130 -12.70 -12.36 3.56
C PRO A 130 -14.10 -11.75 3.63
N LEU A 131 -15.06 -12.41 3.02
CA LEU A 131 -16.44 -11.93 3.00
C LEU A 131 -17.10 -12.00 4.36
N VAL A 132 -16.62 -12.83 5.25
CA VAL A 132 -17.12 -12.90 6.64
C VAL A 132 -15.99 -13.32 7.53
#